data_30cf971f3562f83e8697e0447d495c6a
#
_entry.id   30cf971f3562f83e8697e0447d495c6a
#
_cell.length_a   1.000
_cell.length_b   1.000
_cell.length_c   1.000
_cell.angle_alpha   90.00
_cell.angle_beta   90.00
_cell.angle_gamma   90.00
#
_symmetry.space_group_name_H-M   'P 1'
#
loop_
_entity.id
_entity.type
_entity.pdbx_description
1 polymer ?
#
loop_
_entity_poly.entity_id
_entity_poly.type
_entity_poly.pdbx_seq_one_letter_code
_entity_poly.pdbx_strand_id
1 'polypeptide(L)'
;MERWLEFMGNHPFLFGILAVLIVLFFVFEGQRNGRKISPQSLGILVKAKNAQLIDLRDAGDFREGHISGSRNIPYSQLTSHIDELKSSDRPLVFICNLGQVAGSALQKVGHADRHRLDGGISNWKAQNLPLVKSKTKA
;
A
#
# COMPACT_ATOMS: atom_id res chain seq x y z
N MET A 1 -15.92 33.93 20.93
CA MET A 1 -15.97 33.58 19.48
C MET A 1 -15.70 34.78 18.58
N GLU A 2 -16.14 35.94 18.92
CA GLU A 2 -15.95 37.16 18.11
C GLU A 2 -14.48 37.50 17.86
N ARG A 3 -13.62 37.34 18.87
CA ARG A 3 -12.17 37.61 18.74
C ARG A 3 -11.45 36.70 17.70
N TRP A 4 -11.93 35.49 17.49
CA TRP A 4 -11.37 34.59 16.47
C TRP A 4 -11.73 35.03 15.05
N LEU A 5 -12.97 35.53 14.89
CA LEU A 5 -13.43 36.05 13.60
C LEU A 5 -12.71 37.34 13.22
N GLU A 6 -12.47 38.22 14.20
CA GLU A 6 -11.66 39.44 14.01
C GLU A 6 -10.22 39.13 13.67
N PHE A 7 -9.61 38.13 14.33
CA PHE A 7 -8.26 37.68 14.06
C PHE A 7 -8.14 37.10 12.65
N MET A 8 -9.12 36.28 12.23
CA MET A 8 -9.19 35.76 10.87
C MET A 8 -9.32 36.86 9.81
N GLY A 9 -10.16 37.87 10.09
CA GLY A 9 -10.35 39.01 9.19
C GLY A 9 -9.12 39.91 9.07
N ASN A 10 -8.30 40.01 10.12
CA ASN A 10 -7.11 40.85 10.14
C ASN A 10 -5.88 40.22 9.52
N HIS A 11 -5.90 38.88 9.37
CA HIS A 11 -4.74 38.15 8.83
C HIS A 11 -5.11 37.15 7.70
N PRO A 12 -5.83 37.59 6.65
CA PRO A 12 -6.29 36.70 5.59
C PRO A 12 -5.12 36.00 4.86
N PHE A 13 -3.97 36.65 4.80
CA PHE A 13 -2.78 36.13 4.17
C PHE A 13 -2.20 34.92 4.92
N LEU A 14 -2.21 34.96 6.27
CA LEU A 14 -1.76 33.82 7.10
C LEU A 14 -2.68 32.61 6.95
N PHE A 15 -3.98 32.82 6.93
CA PHE A 15 -4.95 31.74 6.71
C PHE A 15 -4.85 31.15 5.30
N GLY A 16 -4.57 31.98 4.30
CA GLY A 16 -4.29 31.52 2.93
C GLY A 16 -3.07 30.61 2.87
N ILE A 17 -1.96 30.99 3.50
CA ILE A 17 -0.74 30.16 3.58
C ILE A 17 -1.03 28.86 4.32
N LEU A 18 -1.72 28.92 5.45
CA LEU A 18 -2.07 27.73 6.23
C LEU A 18 -2.93 26.75 5.42
N ALA A 19 -3.93 27.26 4.71
CA ALA A 19 -4.77 26.44 3.84
C ALA A 19 -3.95 25.74 2.74
N VAL A 20 -3.03 26.45 2.09
CA VAL A 20 -2.13 25.89 1.08
C VAL A 20 -1.24 24.80 1.70
N LEU A 21 -0.67 25.04 2.89
CA LEU A 21 0.17 24.05 3.58
C LEU A 21 -0.62 22.81 3.95
N ILE A 22 -1.86 22.93 4.40
CA ILE A 22 -2.73 21.79 4.71
C ILE A 22 -3.02 20.99 3.44
N VAL A 23 -3.36 21.64 2.34
CA VAL A 23 -3.60 20.97 1.05
C VAL A 23 -2.34 20.24 0.57
N LEU A 24 -1.18 20.90 0.62
CA LEU A 24 0.10 20.29 0.27
C LEU A 24 0.40 19.08 1.15
N PHE A 25 0.16 19.18 2.46
CA PHE A 25 0.36 18.08 3.40
C PHE A 25 -0.48 16.86 3.00
N PHE A 26 -1.77 17.03 2.73
CA PHE A 26 -2.65 15.92 2.33
C PHE A 26 -2.27 15.35 0.96
N VAL A 27 -1.84 16.18 0.01
CA VAL A 27 -1.37 15.71 -1.31
C VAL A 27 -0.10 14.88 -1.14
N PHE A 28 0.88 15.35 -0.37
CA PHE A 28 2.11 14.61 -0.10
C PHE A 28 1.85 13.30 0.65
N GLU A 29 1.00 13.34 1.67
CA GLU A 29 0.66 12.15 2.45
C GLU A 29 -0.07 11.10 1.60
N GLY A 30 -0.96 11.53 0.72
CA GLY A 30 -1.66 10.63 -0.21
C GLY A 30 -0.72 9.93 -1.19
N GLN A 31 0.34 10.60 -1.62
CA GLN A 31 1.35 10.01 -2.51
C GLN A 31 2.30 9.03 -1.80
N ARG A 32 2.57 9.24 -0.52
CA ARG A 32 3.48 8.39 0.25
C ARG A 32 2.98 6.97 0.45
N ASN A 33 1.68 6.79 0.55
CA ASN A 33 1.06 5.49 0.84
C ASN A 33 0.93 4.58 -0.40
N GLY A 34 1.44 5.00 -1.54
CA GLY A 34 1.30 4.27 -2.80
C GLY A 34 -0.14 4.24 -3.31
N ARG A 35 -0.33 3.75 -4.51
CA ARG A 35 -1.65 3.66 -5.14
C ARG A 35 -2.40 2.43 -4.65
N LYS A 36 -3.64 2.60 -4.25
CA LYS A 36 -4.54 1.48 -4.01
C LYS A 36 -4.93 0.84 -5.34
N ILE A 37 -4.90 -0.47 -5.40
CA ILE A 37 -5.33 -1.24 -6.56
C ILE A 37 -6.44 -2.20 -6.16
N SER A 38 -7.50 -2.23 -6.96
CA SER A 38 -8.60 -3.19 -6.72
C SER A 38 -8.18 -4.61 -7.07
N PRO A 39 -8.84 -5.63 -6.52
CA PRO A 39 -8.57 -7.03 -6.88
C PRO A 39 -8.67 -7.30 -8.39
N GLN A 40 -9.62 -6.68 -9.07
CA GLN A 40 -9.79 -6.81 -10.52
C GLN A 40 -8.63 -6.19 -11.29
N SER A 41 -8.21 -5.00 -10.88
CA SER A 41 -7.09 -4.29 -11.51
C SER A 41 -5.75 -4.97 -11.24
N LEU A 42 -5.62 -5.70 -10.14
CA LEU A 42 -4.42 -6.49 -9.83
C LEU A 42 -4.11 -7.51 -10.92
N GLY A 43 -5.12 -8.26 -11.35
CA GLY A 43 -4.96 -9.25 -12.42
C GLY A 43 -4.49 -8.62 -13.74
N ILE A 44 -5.02 -7.45 -14.07
CA ILE A 44 -4.62 -6.69 -15.26
C ILE A 44 -3.16 -6.24 -15.14
N LEU A 45 -2.76 -5.70 -14.00
CA LEU A 45 -1.40 -5.23 -13.77
C LEU A 45 -0.37 -6.35 -13.85
N VAL A 46 -0.68 -7.51 -13.29
CA VAL A 46 0.18 -8.70 -13.37
C VAL A 46 0.35 -9.17 -14.81
N LYS A 47 -0.71 -9.22 -15.58
CA LYS A 47 -0.65 -9.65 -16.99
C LYS A 47 0.05 -8.63 -17.88
N ALA A 48 -0.25 -7.34 -17.72
CA ALA A 48 0.25 -6.29 -18.60
C ALA A 48 1.70 -5.90 -18.30
N LYS A 49 2.08 -5.84 -17.03
CA LYS A 49 3.37 -5.32 -16.57
C LYS A 49 4.21 -6.31 -15.76
N ASN A 50 3.76 -7.54 -15.64
CA ASN A 50 4.42 -8.57 -14.84
C ASN A 50 4.71 -8.12 -13.40
N ALA A 51 3.73 -7.52 -12.75
CA ALA A 51 3.86 -6.99 -11.40
C ALA A 51 4.28 -8.08 -10.40
N GLN A 52 5.15 -7.72 -9.48
CA GLN A 52 5.60 -8.58 -8.41
C GLN A 52 4.68 -8.42 -7.19
N LEU A 53 4.08 -9.53 -6.76
CA LEU A 53 3.18 -9.55 -5.61
C LEU A 53 3.96 -9.95 -4.35
N ILE A 54 3.90 -9.12 -3.32
CA ILE A 54 4.57 -9.35 -2.05
C ILE A 54 3.52 -9.47 -0.95
N ASP A 55 3.40 -10.66 -0.37
CA ASP A 55 2.52 -10.91 0.75
C ASP A 55 3.26 -10.66 2.06
N LEU A 56 2.79 -9.70 2.85
CA LEU A 56 3.42 -9.25 4.10
C LEU A 56 2.90 -9.97 5.34
N ARG A 57 2.01 -10.95 5.16
CA ARG A 57 1.47 -11.72 6.28
C ARG A 57 2.51 -12.70 6.81
N ASP A 58 2.23 -13.26 7.97
CA ASP A 58 3.05 -14.32 8.53
C ASP A 58 3.06 -15.56 7.63
N ALA A 59 4.14 -16.34 7.71
CA ALA A 59 4.32 -17.53 6.89
C ALA A 59 3.19 -18.58 7.06
N GLY A 60 2.62 -18.67 8.26
CA GLY A 60 1.47 -19.54 8.54
C GLY A 60 0.23 -19.14 7.72
N ASP A 61 -0.14 -17.88 7.77
CA ASP A 61 -1.27 -17.36 7.01
C ASP A 61 -1.07 -17.47 5.50
N PHE A 62 0.14 -17.22 5.03
CA PHE A 62 0.50 -17.38 3.62
C PHE A 62 0.33 -18.83 3.15
N ARG A 63 0.75 -19.79 3.95
CA ARG A 63 0.60 -21.22 3.62
C ARG A 63 -0.85 -21.68 3.55
N GLU A 64 -1.70 -21.14 4.41
CA GLU A 64 -3.12 -21.48 4.44
C GLU A 64 -3.89 -21.00 3.21
N GLY A 65 -3.44 -19.93 2.61
CA GLY A 65 -4.04 -19.40 1.38
C GLY A 65 -3.44 -18.05 1.00
N HIS A 66 -3.00 -17.93 -0.23
CA HIS A 66 -2.42 -16.72 -0.80
C HIS A 66 -2.80 -16.54 -2.26
N ILE A 67 -2.60 -15.34 -2.78
CA ILE A 67 -2.83 -15.03 -4.19
C ILE A 67 -1.76 -15.73 -5.03
N SER A 68 -2.17 -16.41 -6.09
CA SER A 68 -1.26 -17.13 -6.98
C SER A 68 -0.15 -16.22 -7.52
N GLY A 69 1.10 -16.67 -7.45
CA GLY A 69 2.28 -15.93 -7.89
C GLY A 69 2.81 -14.92 -6.87
N SER A 70 2.21 -14.78 -5.69
CA SER A 70 2.74 -13.92 -4.63
C SER A 70 3.92 -14.58 -3.90
N ARG A 71 4.87 -13.73 -3.49
CA ARG A 71 6.02 -14.10 -2.67
C ARG A 71 5.76 -13.67 -1.24
N ASN A 72 6.00 -14.55 -0.28
CA ASN A 72 5.87 -14.21 1.13
C ASN A 72 7.14 -13.55 1.66
N ILE A 73 7.02 -12.31 2.05
CA ILE A 73 8.03 -11.59 2.84
C ILE A 73 7.31 -10.99 4.03
N PRO A 74 7.29 -11.66 5.18
CA PRO A 74 6.65 -11.12 6.38
C PRO A 74 7.13 -9.71 6.68
N TYR A 75 6.23 -8.85 7.17
CA TYR A 75 6.58 -7.45 7.43
C TYR A 75 7.79 -7.27 8.35
N SER A 76 7.95 -8.17 9.32
CA SER A 76 9.11 -8.19 10.22
C SER A 76 10.46 -8.44 9.50
N GLN A 77 10.43 -9.08 8.34
CA GLN A 77 11.61 -9.40 7.53
C GLN A 77 11.79 -8.45 6.34
N LEU A 78 10.89 -7.50 6.16
CA LEU A 78 10.89 -6.60 5.00
C LEU A 78 12.19 -5.79 4.89
N THR A 79 12.75 -5.36 6.01
CA THR A 79 13.95 -4.53 6.06
C THR A 79 15.14 -5.17 5.35
N SER A 80 15.30 -6.50 5.46
CA SER A 80 16.38 -7.24 4.78
C SER A 80 16.18 -7.39 3.26
N HIS A 81 14.99 -7.10 2.75
CA HIS A 81 14.64 -7.19 1.32
C HIS A 81 14.47 -5.83 0.64
N ILE A 82 14.61 -4.71 1.35
CA ILE A 82 14.35 -3.38 0.82
C ILE A 82 15.18 -3.09 -0.43
N ASP A 83 16.48 -3.35 -0.41
CA ASP A 83 17.38 -3.05 -1.52
C ASP A 83 17.02 -3.87 -2.76
N GLU A 84 16.71 -5.14 -2.59
CA GLU A 84 16.25 -6.03 -3.65
C GLU A 84 14.96 -5.52 -4.30
N LEU A 85 13.98 -5.17 -3.47
CA LEU A 85 12.67 -4.70 -3.95
C LEU A 85 12.76 -3.32 -4.60
N LYS A 86 13.56 -2.42 -4.04
CA LYS A 86 13.76 -1.08 -4.58
C LYS A 86 14.40 -1.08 -5.95
N SER A 87 15.30 -2.02 -6.23
CA SER A 87 15.99 -2.16 -7.51
C SER A 87 15.21 -2.96 -8.56
N SER A 88 14.03 -3.46 -8.23
CA SER A 88 13.19 -4.20 -9.17
C SER A 88 12.69 -3.33 -10.32
N ASP A 89 12.75 -3.83 -11.56
CA ASP A 89 12.19 -3.18 -12.74
C ASP A 89 10.67 -3.39 -12.87
N ARG A 90 10.10 -4.21 -12.04
CA ARG A 90 8.69 -4.61 -12.07
C ARG A 90 7.88 -3.78 -11.10
N PRO A 91 6.62 -3.44 -11.42
CA PRO A 91 5.71 -2.87 -10.44
C PRO A 91 5.61 -3.75 -9.20
N LEU A 92 5.59 -3.14 -8.01
CA LEU A 92 5.43 -3.85 -6.75
C LEU A 92 3.99 -3.69 -6.24
N VAL A 93 3.38 -4.79 -5.84
CA VAL A 93 2.08 -4.78 -5.16
C VAL A 93 2.24 -5.46 -3.81
N PHE A 94 2.00 -4.72 -2.75
CA PHE A 94 2.03 -5.24 -1.40
C PHE A 94 0.65 -5.69 -0.96
N ILE A 95 0.60 -6.85 -0.34
CA ILE A 95 -0.62 -7.52 0.11
C ILE A 95 -0.50 -7.78 1.61
N CYS A 96 -1.47 -7.35 2.37
CA CYS A 96 -1.60 -7.69 3.79
C CYS A 96 -3.04 -8.09 4.10
N ASN A 97 -3.35 -8.32 5.37
CA ASN A 97 -4.69 -8.81 5.75
C ASN A 97 -5.82 -7.81 5.43
N LEU A 98 -5.63 -6.54 5.84
CA LEU A 98 -6.64 -5.48 5.71
C LEU A 98 -6.18 -4.30 4.85
N GLY A 99 -4.98 -4.31 4.31
CA GLY A 99 -4.41 -3.22 3.53
C GLY A 99 -3.66 -2.15 4.32
N GLN A 100 -3.66 -2.20 5.65
CA GLN A 100 -3.05 -1.17 6.52
C GLN A 100 -1.52 -1.26 6.56
N VAL A 101 -0.99 -2.45 6.78
CA VAL A 101 0.46 -2.70 6.85
C VAL A 101 1.15 -2.46 5.50
N ALA A 102 0.44 -2.72 4.41
CA ALA A 102 0.96 -2.50 3.06
C ALA A 102 1.35 -1.03 2.81
N GLY A 103 0.58 -0.07 3.34
CA GLY A 103 0.93 1.35 3.24
C GLY A 103 2.28 1.68 3.88
N SER A 104 2.51 1.18 5.09
CA SER A 104 3.79 1.34 5.80
C SER A 104 4.95 0.67 5.06
N ALA A 105 4.72 -0.51 4.50
CA ALA A 105 5.71 -1.23 3.71
C ALA A 105 6.12 -0.46 2.46
N LEU A 106 5.16 0.13 1.76
CA LEU A 106 5.42 0.95 0.58
C LEU A 106 6.30 2.17 0.88
N GLN A 107 6.08 2.80 2.03
CA GLN A 107 6.91 3.91 2.47
C GLN A 107 8.35 3.48 2.75
N LYS A 108 8.54 2.32 3.39
CA LYS A 108 9.87 1.79 3.70
C LYS A 108 10.67 1.42 2.45
N VAL A 109 10.03 0.78 1.49
CA VAL A 109 10.71 0.32 0.26
C VAL A 109 11.01 1.49 -0.69
N GLY A 110 10.13 2.46 -0.81
CA GLY A 110 10.36 3.65 -1.64
C GLY A 110 10.47 3.38 -3.14
N HIS A 111 9.91 2.27 -3.65
CA HIS A 111 9.91 1.95 -5.07
C HIS A 111 9.04 2.92 -5.87
N ALA A 112 9.47 3.28 -7.10
CA ALA A 112 8.78 4.29 -7.93
C ALA A 112 7.38 3.83 -8.37
N ASP A 113 7.24 2.57 -8.80
CA ASP A 113 5.96 1.98 -9.23
C ASP A 113 5.46 0.99 -8.18
N ARG A 114 4.75 1.52 -7.19
CA ARG A 114 4.32 0.80 -6.01
C ARG A 114 2.82 0.89 -5.82
N HIS A 115 2.23 -0.24 -5.47
CA HIS A 115 0.80 -0.38 -5.25
C HIS A 115 0.53 -1.18 -3.99
N ARG A 116 -0.68 -1.05 -3.44
CA ARG A 116 -1.18 -1.89 -2.36
C ARG A 116 -2.56 -2.44 -2.74
N LEU A 117 -2.81 -3.69 -2.38
CA LEU A 117 -4.12 -4.29 -2.60
C LEU A 117 -5.15 -3.66 -1.66
N ASP A 118 -6.17 -3.04 -2.24
CA ASP A 118 -7.24 -2.39 -1.47
C ASP A 118 -8.02 -3.42 -0.65
N GLY A 119 -8.08 -3.17 0.66
CA GLY A 119 -8.70 -4.09 1.62
C GLY A 119 -7.94 -5.40 1.87
N GLY A 120 -6.79 -5.60 1.22
CA GLY A 120 -5.93 -6.78 1.40
C GLY A 120 -6.60 -8.11 1.08
N ILE A 121 -6.14 -9.17 1.72
CA ILE A 121 -6.68 -10.53 1.53
C ILE A 121 -8.16 -10.64 1.96
N SER A 122 -8.58 -9.88 2.96
CA SER A 122 -9.96 -9.87 3.42
C SER A 122 -10.93 -9.45 2.30
N ASN A 123 -10.58 -8.40 1.56
CA ASN A 123 -11.36 -7.96 0.42
C ASN A 123 -11.30 -8.97 -0.75
N TRP A 124 -10.15 -9.56 -0.98
CA TRP A 124 -9.98 -10.62 -1.99
C TRP A 124 -10.91 -11.80 -1.73
N LYS A 125 -10.96 -12.27 -0.49
CA LYS A 125 -11.88 -13.33 -0.06
C LYS A 125 -13.35 -12.92 -0.16
N ALA A 126 -13.68 -11.68 0.22
CA ALA A 126 -15.05 -11.18 0.18
C ALA A 126 -15.63 -11.13 -1.24
N GLN A 127 -14.76 -10.99 -2.25
CA GLN A 127 -15.14 -11.04 -3.66
C GLN A 127 -15.08 -12.46 -4.25
N ASN A 128 -14.94 -13.49 -3.43
CA ASN A 128 -14.86 -14.90 -3.85
C ASN A 128 -13.75 -15.19 -4.87
N LEU A 129 -12.66 -14.46 -4.81
CA LEU A 129 -11.51 -14.68 -5.66
C LEU A 129 -10.65 -15.84 -5.13
N PRO A 130 -10.02 -16.63 -6.02
CA PRO A 130 -9.33 -17.86 -5.63
C PRO A 130 -8.04 -17.57 -4.88
N LEU A 131 -7.75 -18.41 -3.88
CA LEU A 131 -6.47 -18.48 -3.19
C LEU A 131 -5.86 -19.86 -3.42
N VAL A 132 -4.54 -19.90 -3.49
CA VAL A 132 -3.76 -21.15 -3.57
C VAL A 132 -3.09 -21.43 -2.24
N LYS A 133 -2.89 -22.72 -1.92
CA LYS A 133 -2.18 -23.15 -0.72
C LYS A 133 -0.75 -23.55 -1.10
N SER A 134 0.21 -23.19 -0.24
CA SER A 134 1.55 -23.72 -0.38
C SER A 134 1.56 -25.22 -0.08
N LYS A 135 2.13 -26.02 -0.98
CA LYS A 135 2.42 -27.41 -0.64
C LYS A 135 3.44 -27.41 0.49
N THR A 136 3.07 -27.94 1.63
CA THR A 136 4.03 -28.24 2.68
C THR A 136 4.97 -29.28 2.10
N LYS A 137 6.23 -28.92 1.91
CA LYS A 137 7.26 -29.96 1.72
C LYS A 137 7.31 -30.72 3.03
N ALA A 138 6.76 -31.88 3.00
CA ALA A 138 6.92 -32.81 4.10
C ALA A 138 8.40 -33.15 4.29
#